data_d7f83718d98e226ca0c68fb5c7f9d215
#
_entry.id   d7f83718d98e226ca0c68fb5c7f9d215
#
_cell.length_a   1.000
_cell.length_b   1.000
_cell.length_c   1.000
_cell.angle_alpha   90.00
_cell.angle_beta   90.00
_cell.angle_gamma   90.00
#
_symmetry.space_group_name_H-M   'P 1'
#
loop_
_entity.id
_entity.type
_entity.pdbx_description
1 polymer ?
#
loop_
_entity_poly.entity_id
_entity_poly.type
_entity_poly.pdbx_seq_one_letter_code
_entity_poly.pdbx_strand_id
1 'polypeptide(L)'
;HLPDDEREAVIRFNMPRLLDRGFFDEAALRSAIATARAQGWVNLNTGLIPGMAGVAVPVFDALGRPVAALSVGTLAERLHDERLPNVAAILTAEARALGAALNPFDPTLRYPSRALSAVEGGLAKIR
;
A
#
# COMPACT_ATOMS: atom_id res chain seq x y z
N HIS A 1 5.53 6.60 -1.33
CA HIS A 1 6.79 6.94 -0.63
C HIS A 1 8.04 6.40 -1.32
N LEU A 2 7.92 5.52 -2.32
CA LEU A 2 9.06 5.09 -3.16
C LEU A 2 9.83 6.30 -3.73
N PRO A 3 11.14 6.16 -4.02
CA PRO A 3 11.88 7.10 -4.84
C PRO A 3 11.14 7.41 -6.15
N ASP A 4 11.37 8.60 -6.71
CA ASP A 4 10.57 9.09 -7.83
C ASP A 4 10.67 8.22 -9.08
N ASP A 5 11.85 7.72 -9.40
CA ASP A 5 12.10 6.83 -10.53
C ASP A 5 11.44 5.45 -10.37
N GLU A 6 11.53 4.85 -9.18
CA GLU A 6 10.88 3.60 -8.87
C GLU A 6 9.34 3.74 -8.89
N ARG A 7 8.83 4.84 -8.31
CA ARG A 7 7.40 5.16 -8.32
C ARG A 7 6.87 5.31 -9.74
N GLU A 8 7.56 6.05 -10.59
CA GLU A 8 7.17 6.24 -11.99
C GLU A 8 7.22 4.92 -12.78
N ALA A 9 8.17 4.04 -12.49
CA ALA A 9 8.19 2.71 -13.08
C ALA A 9 6.98 1.87 -12.68
N VAL A 10 6.59 1.88 -11.40
CA VAL A 10 5.40 1.19 -10.89
C VAL A 10 4.12 1.74 -11.51
N ILE A 11 3.99 3.07 -11.61
CA ILE A 11 2.83 3.71 -12.22
C ILE A 11 2.72 3.27 -13.69
N ARG A 12 3.77 3.43 -14.49
CA ARG A 12 3.77 3.04 -15.91
C ARG A 12 3.42 1.58 -16.13
N PHE A 13 3.90 0.71 -15.28
CA PHE A 13 3.63 -0.73 -15.41
C PHE A 13 2.16 -1.07 -15.11
N ASN A 14 1.53 -0.38 -14.16
CA ASN A 14 0.19 -0.71 -13.70
C ASN A 14 -0.92 0.09 -14.39
N MET A 15 -0.64 1.30 -14.88
CA MET A 15 -1.66 2.19 -15.47
C MET A 15 -2.51 1.53 -16.55
N PRO A 16 -1.95 0.79 -17.54
CA PRO A 16 -2.79 0.16 -18.57
C PRO A 16 -3.86 -0.76 -17.96
N ARG A 17 -3.51 -1.53 -16.94
CA ARG A 17 -4.43 -2.46 -16.25
C ARG A 17 -5.50 -1.75 -15.44
N LEU A 18 -5.17 -0.59 -14.85
CA LEU A 18 -6.10 0.21 -14.05
C LEU A 18 -7.10 0.93 -14.96
N LEU A 19 -6.65 1.45 -16.09
CA LEU A 19 -7.50 2.09 -17.09
C LEU A 19 -8.49 1.09 -17.71
N ASP A 20 -8.03 -0.09 -18.10
CA ASP A 20 -8.89 -1.14 -18.66
C ASP A 20 -10.03 -1.55 -17.71
N ARG A 21 -9.82 -1.42 -16.40
CA ARG A 21 -10.82 -1.75 -15.39
C ARG A 21 -11.68 -0.56 -14.97
N GLY A 22 -11.42 0.65 -15.49
CA GLY A 22 -12.15 1.85 -15.16
C GLY A 22 -11.99 2.32 -13.70
N PHE A 23 -10.95 1.86 -13.01
CA PHE A 23 -10.82 2.09 -11.57
C PHE A 23 -10.22 3.44 -11.21
N PHE A 24 -9.28 3.94 -12.01
CA PHE A 24 -8.60 5.21 -11.75
C PHE A 24 -8.22 5.91 -13.05
N ASP A 25 -8.28 7.24 -13.06
CA ASP A 25 -7.45 8.01 -13.96
C ASP A 25 -6.08 8.28 -13.32
N GLU A 26 -5.09 8.61 -14.14
CA GLU A 26 -3.73 8.87 -13.67
C GLU A 26 -3.65 10.11 -12.78
N ALA A 27 -4.47 11.13 -13.04
CA ALA A 27 -4.49 12.37 -12.27
C ALA A 27 -5.01 12.11 -10.83
N ALA A 28 -6.06 11.32 -10.69
CA ALA A 28 -6.58 10.91 -9.39
C ALA A 28 -5.55 10.09 -8.59
N LEU A 29 -4.83 9.16 -9.25
CA LEU A 29 -3.76 8.40 -8.61
C LEU A 29 -2.63 9.31 -8.13
N ARG A 30 -2.18 10.25 -8.96
CA ARG A 30 -1.10 11.19 -8.59
C ARG A 30 -1.52 12.11 -7.45
N SER A 31 -2.76 12.57 -7.45
CA SER A 31 -3.33 13.35 -6.34
C SER A 31 -3.36 12.54 -5.03
N ALA A 32 -3.80 11.28 -5.08
CA ALA A 32 -3.80 10.40 -3.91
C ALA A 32 -2.37 10.14 -3.39
N ILE A 33 -1.39 9.98 -4.27
CA ILE A 33 0.03 9.84 -3.89
C ILE A 33 0.53 11.10 -3.20
N ALA A 34 0.23 12.29 -3.73
CA ALA A 34 0.62 13.56 -3.11
C ALA A 34 0.03 13.71 -1.71
N THR A 35 -1.26 13.41 -1.57
CA THR A 35 -1.96 13.41 -0.27
C THR A 35 -1.34 12.42 0.71
N ALA A 36 -1.09 11.19 0.28
CA ALA A 36 -0.46 10.16 1.11
C ALA A 36 0.93 10.58 1.60
N ARG A 37 1.72 11.23 0.76
CA ARG A 37 3.05 11.74 1.13
C ARG A 37 2.98 12.90 2.13
N ALA A 38 2.00 13.78 1.99
CA ALA A 38 1.83 14.95 2.84
C ALA A 38 1.35 14.60 4.25
N GLN A 39 0.38 13.69 4.37
CA GLN A 39 -0.26 13.36 5.65
C GLN A 39 0.18 12.02 6.25
N GLY A 40 0.94 11.20 5.51
CA GLY A 40 1.44 9.91 5.99
C GLY A 40 0.47 8.73 5.87
N TRP A 41 -0.73 8.94 5.33
CA TRP A 41 -1.74 7.91 5.10
C TRP A 41 -2.62 8.28 3.91
N VAL A 42 -3.36 7.32 3.38
CA VAL A 42 -4.31 7.54 2.31
C VAL A 42 -5.66 6.91 2.65
N ASN A 43 -6.73 7.64 2.36
CA ASN A 43 -8.09 7.12 2.34
C ASN A 43 -8.45 6.77 0.88
N LEU A 44 -8.82 5.52 0.66
CA LEU A 44 -9.28 5.02 -0.62
C LEU A 44 -10.79 4.81 -0.60
N ASN A 45 -11.53 5.90 -0.52
CA ASN A 45 -12.97 5.91 -0.78
C ASN A 45 -13.22 6.16 -2.28
N THR A 46 -12.70 5.27 -3.11
CA THR A 46 -12.54 5.50 -4.55
C THR A 46 -13.64 4.91 -5.41
N GLY A 47 -14.62 4.27 -4.79
CA GLY A 47 -15.66 3.58 -5.58
C GLY A 47 -15.16 2.35 -6.37
N LEU A 48 -13.95 1.88 -6.12
CA LEU A 48 -13.41 0.64 -6.69
C LEU A 48 -14.36 -0.53 -6.49
N ILE A 49 -14.89 -0.62 -5.28
CA ILE A 49 -15.97 -1.53 -4.93
C ILE A 49 -17.05 -0.66 -4.29
N PRO A 50 -18.24 -0.55 -4.88
CA PRO A 50 -19.30 0.27 -4.33
C PRO A 50 -19.59 -0.07 -2.86
N GLY A 51 -19.71 0.95 -2.00
CA GLY A 51 -19.97 0.78 -0.57
C GLY A 51 -18.75 0.36 0.28
N MET A 52 -17.56 0.21 -0.31
CA MET A 52 -16.32 -0.04 0.44
C MET A 52 -15.43 1.18 0.51
N ALA A 53 -14.74 1.31 1.64
CA ALA A 53 -13.69 2.28 1.87
C ALA A 53 -12.46 1.62 2.49
N GLY A 54 -11.31 2.27 2.37
CA GLY A 54 -10.08 1.78 2.96
C GLY A 54 -9.17 2.90 3.41
N VAL A 55 -8.35 2.63 4.41
CA VAL A 55 -7.26 3.49 4.84
C VAL A 55 -5.97 2.70 4.85
N ALA A 56 -4.89 3.30 4.38
CA ALA A 56 -3.59 2.66 4.31
C ALA A 56 -2.48 3.60 4.78
N VAL A 57 -1.45 3.02 5.38
CA VAL A 57 -0.24 3.69 5.83
C VAL A 57 1.01 2.97 5.30
N PRO A 58 2.12 3.67 5.05
CA PRO A 58 3.37 3.04 4.69
C PRO A 58 4.03 2.35 5.89
N VAL A 59 4.71 1.25 5.64
CA VAL A 59 5.64 0.62 6.58
C VAL A 59 7.05 0.93 6.13
N PHE A 60 7.82 1.58 7.01
CA PHE A 60 9.22 1.89 6.78
C PHE A 60 10.11 0.97 7.61
N ASP A 61 11.20 0.49 7.03
CA ASP A 61 12.21 -0.24 7.78
C ASP A 61 13.06 0.71 8.68
N ALA A 62 13.98 0.14 9.43
CA ALA A 62 14.88 0.90 10.31
C ALA A 62 15.81 1.89 9.56
N LEU A 63 15.94 1.76 8.24
CA LEU A 63 16.70 2.67 7.39
C LEU A 63 15.80 3.74 6.73
N GLY A 64 14.52 3.79 7.08
CA GLY A 64 13.55 4.75 6.52
C GLY A 64 13.11 4.43 5.08
N ARG A 65 13.33 3.19 4.59
CA ARG A 65 12.88 2.78 3.26
C ARG A 65 11.46 2.25 3.33
N PRO A 66 10.57 2.62 2.40
CA PRO A 66 9.24 2.04 2.32
C PRO A 66 9.33 0.58 1.82
N VAL A 67 8.94 -0.36 2.66
CA VAL A 67 9.08 -1.81 2.39
C VAL A 67 7.74 -2.52 2.27
N ALA A 68 6.68 -1.94 2.81
CA ALA A 68 5.33 -2.48 2.77
C ALA A 68 4.29 -1.37 2.96
N ALA A 69 3.02 -1.75 2.93
CA ALA A 69 1.90 -0.93 3.38
C ALA A 69 0.99 -1.77 4.28
N LEU A 70 0.43 -1.13 5.31
CA LEU A 70 -0.58 -1.72 6.17
C LEU A 70 -1.91 -1.03 5.89
N SER A 71 -2.97 -1.81 5.68
CA SER A 71 -4.28 -1.24 5.31
C SER A 71 -5.44 -1.94 6.01
N VAL A 72 -6.53 -1.20 6.16
CA VAL A 72 -7.83 -1.70 6.56
C VAL A 72 -8.83 -1.37 5.47
N GLY A 73 -9.57 -2.39 5.00
CA GLY A 73 -10.73 -2.24 4.14
C GLY A 73 -12.01 -2.57 4.92
N THR A 74 -13.06 -1.79 4.73
CA THR A 74 -14.35 -1.98 5.42
C THR A 74 -15.49 -1.33 4.62
N LEU A 75 -16.71 -1.41 5.12
CA LEU A 75 -17.84 -0.68 4.57
C LEU A 75 -17.63 0.85 4.75
N ALA A 76 -17.99 1.63 3.73
CA ALA A 76 -17.78 3.08 3.73
C ALA A 76 -18.47 3.76 4.93
N GLU A 77 -19.67 3.29 5.30
CA GLU A 77 -20.43 3.78 6.46
C GLU A 77 -19.73 3.54 7.81
N ARG A 78 -18.77 2.61 7.88
CA ARG A 78 -17.96 2.34 9.07
C ARG A 78 -16.68 3.15 9.15
N LEU A 79 -16.30 3.77 8.04
CA LEU A 79 -15.06 4.53 7.90
C LEU A 79 -15.37 5.98 7.47
N HIS A 80 -16.21 6.66 8.26
CA HIS A 80 -16.57 8.05 8.07
C HIS A 80 -15.45 9.00 8.53
N ASP A 81 -15.53 10.26 8.12
CA ASP A 81 -14.46 11.26 8.27
C ASP A 81 -13.97 11.46 9.71
N GLU A 82 -14.86 11.40 10.69
CA GLU A 82 -14.50 11.53 12.10
C GLU A 82 -13.67 10.34 12.62
N ARG A 83 -13.87 9.15 12.04
CA ARG A 83 -13.19 7.92 12.45
C ARG A 83 -11.84 7.71 11.74
N LEU A 84 -11.69 8.25 10.55
CA LEU A 84 -10.52 8.09 9.72
C LEU A 84 -9.20 8.44 10.42
N PRO A 85 -9.06 9.60 11.09
CA PRO A 85 -7.82 9.97 11.76
C PRO A 85 -7.43 8.98 12.87
N ASN A 86 -8.39 8.46 13.60
CA ASN A 86 -8.15 7.48 14.68
C ASN A 86 -7.66 6.14 14.11
N VAL A 87 -8.30 5.64 13.04
CA VAL A 87 -7.86 4.41 12.37
C VAL A 87 -6.48 4.59 11.75
N ALA A 88 -6.22 5.72 11.10
CA ALA A 88 -4.92 6.04 10.54
C ALA A 88 -3.82 6.12 11.62
N ALA A 89 -4.13 6.68 12.79
CA ALA A 89 -3.19 6.76 13.91
C ALA A 89 -2.84 5.36 14.46
N ILE A 90 -3.85 4.49 14.63
CA ILE A 90 -3.64 3.09 15.06
C ILE A 90 -2.78 2.35 14.03
N LEU A 91 -3.13 2.41 12.75
CA LEU A 91 -2.35 1.77 11.69
C LEU A 91 -0.91 2.28 11.63
N THR A 92 -0.71 3.59 11.85
CA THR A 92 0.62 4.19 11.88
C THR A 92 1.46 3.66 13.03
N ALA A 93 0.88 3.49 14.21
CA ALA A 93 1.57 2.91 15.36
C ALA A 93 1.99 1.45 15.08
N GLU A 94 1.08 0.64 14.56
CA GLU A 94 1.34 -0.75 14.19
C GLU A 94 2.36 -0.86 13.04
N ALA A 95 2.27 0.02 12.04
CA ALA A 95 3.23 0.05 10.93
C ALA A 95 4.66 0.40 11.42
N ARG A 96 4.80 1.28 12.41
CA ARG A 96 6.09 1.59 13.05
C ARG A 96 6.63 0.40 13.83
N ALA A 97 5.80 -0.28 14.61
CA ALA A 97 6.19 -1.47 15.37
C ALA A 97 6.63 -2.61 14.41
N LEU A 98 5.86 -2.83 13.34
CA LEU A 98 6.20 -3.80 12.30
C LEU A 98 7.54 -3.44 11.63
N GLY A 99 7.69 -2.20 11.19
CA GLY A 99 8.92 -1.74 10.51
C GLY A 99 10.17 -1.87 11.37
N ALA A 100 10.06 -1.62 12.69
CA ALA A 100 11.16 -1.80 13.64
C ALA A 100 11.54 -3.27 13.84
N ALA A 101 10.60 -4.19 13.66
CA ALA A 101 10.83 -5.64 13.77
C ALA A 101 11.40 -6.27 12.50
N LEU A 102 11.34 -5.57 11.35
CA LEU A 102 11.84 -6.08 10.08
C LEU A 102 13.38 -6.04 10.02
N ASN A 103 13.96 -7.11 9.51
CA ASN A 103 15.39 -7.12 9.20
C ASN A 103 15.65 -6.29 7.93
N PRO A 104 16.33 -5.12 8.02
CA PRO A 104 16.54 -4.25 6.85
C PRO A 104 17.46 -4.86 5.79
N PHE A 105 18.17 -5.94 6.13
CA PHE A 105 19.05 -6.67 5.20
C PHE A 105 18.38 -7.88 4.57
N ASP A 106 17.10 -8.15 4.86
CA ASP A 106 16.36 -9.22 4.24
C ASP A 106 16.17 -8.94 2.74
N PRO A 107 16.71 -9.77 1.85
CA PRO A 107 16.62 -9.55 0.41
C PRO A 107 15.18 -9.64 -0.13
N THR A 108 14.28 -10.31 0.59
CA THR A 108 12.86 -10.42 0.17
C THR A 108 12.12 -9.10 0.25
N LEU A 109 12.50 -8.21 1.19
CA LEU A 109 11.94 -6.86 1.29
C LEU A 109 12.35 -5.96 0.11
N ARG A 110 13.48 -6.26 -0.51
CA ARG A 110 14.03 -5.50 -1.64
C ARG A 110 13.48 -5.97 -2.99
N TYR A 111 13.10 -7.25 -3.07
CA TYR A 111 12.64 -7.90 -4.29
C TYR A 111 11.39 -8.76 -4.01
N PRO A 112 10.23 -8.11 -3.79
CA PRO A 112 8.98 -8.84 -3.45
C PRO A 112 8.60 -9.89 -4.49
N SER A 113 8.92 -9.67 -5.76
CA SER A 113 8.67 -10.63 -6.83
C SER A 113 9.42 -11.96 -6.63
N ARG A 114 10.60 -11.94 -6.01
CA ARG A 114 11.35 -13.16 -5.69
C ARG A 114 10.72 -13.93 -4.53
N ALA A 115 10.15 -13.22 -3.56
CA ALA A 115 9.41 -13.86 -2.46
C ALA A 115 8.16 -14.59 -2.98
N LEU A 116 7.41 -13.98 -3.91
CA LEU A 116 6.25 -14.59 -4.54
C LEU A 116 6.62 -15.85 -5.33
N SER A 117 7.71 -15.81 -6.10
CA SER A 117 8.20 -16.97 -6.85
C SER A 117 8.65 -18.14 -5.94
N ALA A 118 9.20 -17.82 -4.76
CA ALA A 118 9.57 -18.84 -3.77
C ALA A 118 8.34 -19.52 -3.15
N VAL A 119 7.25 -18.80 -2.93
CA VAL A 119 5.98 -19.33 -2.42
C VAL A 119 5.32 -20.25 -3.45
N GLU A 120 5.30 -19.85 -4.73
CA GLU A 120 4.77 -20.67 -5.82
C GLU A 120 5.55 -21.98 -6.00
N GLY A 121 6.88 -21.93 -5.91
CA GLY A 121 7.75 -23.13 -5.93
C GLY A 121 7.55 -24.03 -4.73
N GLY A 122 7.16 -23.51 -3.58
CA GLY A 122 6.83 -24.26 -2.35
C GLY A 122 5.50 -24.99 -2.46
N LEU A 123 4.48 -24.38 -3.04
CA LEU A 123 3.16 -24.98 -3.25
C LEU A 123 3.17 -26.12 -4.29
N ALA A 124 4.07 -26.06 -5.27
CA ALA A 124 4.22 -27.12 -6.26
C ALA A 124 4.81 -28.44 -5.69
N LYS A 125 5.42 -28.39 -4.50
CA LYS A 125 6.00 -29.57 -3.80
C LYS A 125 5.03 -30.27 -2.86
N ILE A 126 3.80 -29.79 -2.71
CA ILE A 126 2.77 -30.34 -1.80
C ILE A 126 1.64 -31.07 -2.59
N ARG A 127 1.85 -31.34 -3.88
CA ARG A 127 0.95 -32.18 -4.68
C ARG A 127 1.55 -33.56 -4.95
#